data_743f9b16630269bab046b891fb872303
#
_entry.id   743f9b16630269bab046b891fb872303
#
_cell.length_a   1.000
_cell.length_b   1.000
_cell.length_c   1.000
_cell.angle_alpha   90.00
_cell.angle_beta   90.00
_cell.angle_gamma   90.00
#
_symmetry.space_group_name_H-M   'P 1'
#
loop_
_entity.id
_entity.type
_entity.pdbx_description
1 polymer ?
#
loop_
_entity_poly.entity_id
_entity_poly.type
_entity_poly.pdbx_seq_one_letter_code
_entity_poly.pdbx_strand_id
1 'polypeptide(L)'
;MIHSIDHLIVVVRDLDAAEHNYTKLLGKPPVWRGAHKELGTTNSIFNFENTYLELLSGDGQGPGSAFVHHTLEQNGEGLTGIAFGTEDMNHTVRTLKAQVQGIFELSKGEGYNLINGSVRKWRTLFLPPKLNRGLFSFIIEHTDGELPSEPLVDEKAVYRLDHVVLKTCNANGFI
;
A
#
# COMPACT_ATOMS: atom_id res chain seq x y z
N MET A 1 -0.51 12.10 14.02
CA MET A 1 0.44 12.50 12.91
C MET A 1 0.98 11.23 12.26
N ILE A 2 1.58 11.34 11.08
CA ILE A 2 2.28 10.21 10.42
C ILE A 2 3.38 9.71 11.37
N HIS A 3 3.46 8.39 11.57
CA HIS A 3 4.43 7.76 12.49
C HIS A 3 5.23 6.62 11.87
N SER A 4 4.80 6.13 10.70
CA SER A 4 5.44 4.96 10.04
C SER A 4 5.25 4.98 8.53
N ILE A 5 6.05 4.19 7.83
CA ILE A 5 5.64 3.63 6.54
C ILE A 5 4.69 2.48 6.86
N ASP A 6 3.43 2.60 6.49
CA ASP A 6 2.44 1.56 6.70
C ASP A 6 2.70 0.39 5.75
N HIS A 7 2.80 0.69 4.44
CA HIS A 7 3.15 -0.32 3.45
C HIS A 7 3.74 0.24 2.16
N LEU A 8 4.35 -0.66 1.42
CA LEU A 8 4.82 -0.46 0.05
C LEU A 8 3.88 -1.14 -0.92
N ILE A 9 3.61 -0.50 -2.06
CA ILE A 9 2.72 -1.01 -3.10
C ILE A 9 3.53 -1.36 -4.34
N VAL A 10 3.50 -2.63 -4.72
CA VAL A 10 4.08 -3.15 -5.95
C VAL A 10 2.95 -3.54 -6.90
N VAL A 11 2.86 -2.84 -8.02
CA VAL A 11 1.87 -3.14 -9.05
C VAL A 11 2.37 -4.29 -9.93
N VAL A 12 1.51 -5.28 -10.16
CA VAL A 12 1.83 -6.50 -10.93
C VAL A 12 0.71 -6.84 -11.92
N ARG A 13 1.07 -7.51 -13.03
CA ARG A 13 0.11 -7.98 -14.04
C ARG A 13 -0.58 -9.27 -13.62
N ASP A 14 0.22 -10.20 -13.12
CA ASP A 14 -0.19 -11.54 -12.70
C ASP A 14 0.13 -11.71 -11.24
N LEU A 15 -0.92 -11.66 -10.41
CA LEU A 15 -0.79 -11.71 -8.97
C LEU A 15 -0.27 -13.08 -8.48
N ASP A 16 -0.65 -14.19 -9.16
CA ASP A 16 -0.23 -15.54 -8.77
C ASP A 16 1.27 -15.75 -9.08
N ALA A 17 1.71 -15.32 -10.25
CA ALA A 17 3.12 -15.38 -10.61
C ALA A 17 3.98 -14.50 -9.71
N ALA A 18 3.53 -13.29 -9.42
CA ALA A 18 4.21 -12.36 -8.51
C ALA A 18 4.28 -12.92 -7.09
N GLU A 19 3.17 -13.41 -6.54
CA GLU A 19 3.11 -14.05 -5.21
C GLU A 19 4.12 -15.20 -5.09
N HIS A 20 4.16 -16.08 -6.09
CA HIS A 20 5.13 -17.17 -6.13
C HIS A 20 6.59 -16.68 -6.10
N ASN A 21 6.91 -15.65 -6.90
CA ASN A 21 8.25 -15.08 -6.98
C ASN A 21 8.65 -14.39 -5.67
N TYR A 22 7.75 -13.59 -5.10
CA TYR A 22 8.01 -12.89 -3.84
C TYR A 22 8.08 -13.84 -2.65
N THR A 23 7.30 -14.93 -2.65
CA THR A 23 7.43 -16.00 -1.65
C THR A 23 8.84 -16.58 -1.63
N LYS A 24 9.42 -16.85 -2.80
CA LYS A 24 10.82 -17.33 -2.91
C LYS A 24 11.83 -16.27 -2.49
N LEU A 25 11.63 -15.03 -2.94
CA LEU A 25 12.53 -13.90 -2.66
C LEU A 25 12.59 -13.58 -1.16
N LEU A 26 11.41 -13.56 -0.50
CA LEU A 26 11.28 -13.16 0.90
C LEU A 26 11.47 -14.35 1.87
N GLY A 27 11.47 -15.59 1.36
CA GLY A 27 11.60 -16.80 2.18
C GLY A 27 10.34 -17.11 3.02
N LYS A 28 9.18 -16.56 2.65
CA LYS A 28 7.94 -16.71 3.39
C LYS A 28 6.71 -16.51 2.51
N PRO A 29 5.57 -17.17 2.82
CA PRO A 29 4.31 -16.98 2.10
C PRO A 29 3.66 -15.63 2.46
N PRO A 30 2.69 -15.16 1.67
CA PRO A 30 1.86 -14.02 2.08
C PRO A 30 0.95 -14.40 3.25
N VAL A 31 0.63 -13.42 4.08
CA VAL A 31 -0.31 -13.57 5.21
C VAL A 31 -1.75 -13.26 4.82
N TRP A 32 -1.94 -12.64 3.67
CA TRP A 32 -3.24 -12.19 3.18
C TRP A 32 -3.32 -12.32 1.67
N ARG A 33 -4.42 -12.88 1.19
CA ARG A 33 -4.86 -12.82 -0.20
C ARG A 33 -6.25 -12.22 -0.23
N GLY A 34 -6.41 -11.06 -0.85
CA GLY A 34 -7.64 -10.31 -0.73
C GLY A 34 -8.13 -9.63 -2.00
N ALA A 35 -9.30 -9.01 -1.88
CA ALA A 35 -9.91 -8.22 -2.93
C ALA A 35 -10.52 -6.93 -2.37
N HIS A 36 -10.45 -5.88 -3.16
CA HIS A 36 -11.09 -4.59 -2.95
C HIS A 36 -12.19 -4.43 -4.00
N LYS A 37 -13.41 -4.88 -3.69
CA LYS A 37 -14.52 -4.97 -4.67
C LYS A 37 -14.83 -3.65 -5.35
N GLU A 38 -14.92 -2.57 -4.59
CA GLU A 38 -15.25 -1.23 -5.13
C GLU A 38 -14.09 -0.63 -5.95
N LEU A 39 -12.85 -1.02 -5.65
CA LEU A 39 -11.67 -0.58 -6.40
C LEU A 39 -11.38 -1.46 -7.61
N GLY A 40 -11.93 -2.67 -7.68
CA GLY A 40 -11.68 -3.64 -8.73
C GLY A 40 -10.26 -4.22 -8.71
N THR A 41 -9.65 -4.34 -7.54
CA THR A 41 -8.29 -4.85 -7.37
C THR A 41 -8.25 -6.08 -6.49
N THR A 42 -7.23 -6.92 -6.71
CA THR A 42 -6.84 -8.02 -5.84
C THR A 42 -5.43 -7.79 -5.32
N ASN A 43 -5.12 -8.36 -4.16
CA ASN A 43 -3.83 -8.18 -3.53
C ASN A 43 -3.31 -9.42 -2.81
N SER A 44 -1.97 -9.47 -2.65
CA SER A 44 -1.29 -10.35 -1.72
C SER A 44 -0.39 -9.52 -0.81
N ILE A 45 -0.40 -9.82 0.50
CA ILE A 45 0.35 -9.05 1.49
C ILE A 45 1.39 -9.94 2.18
N PHE A 46 2.63 -9.45 2.16
CA PHE A 46 3.77 -10.02 2.91
C PHE A 46 4.08 -9.11 4.10
N ASN A 47 3.85 -9.61 5.29
CA ASN A 47 4.03 -8.84 6.52
C ASN A 47 5.51 -8.78 6.93
N PHE A 48 5.94 -7.63 7.47
CA PHE A 48 7.23 -7.43 8.12
C PHE A 48 6.98 -6.93 9.54
N GLU A 49 8.00 -6.92 10.40
CA GLU A 49 7.88 -6.42 11.77
C GLU A 49 7.44 -4.96 11.85
N ASN A 50 7.83 -4.15 10.89
CA ASN A 50 7.65 -2.69 10.92
C ASN A 50 6.81 -2.12 9.76
N THR A 51 6.34 -2.95 8.84
CA THR A 51 5.56 -2.54 7.66
C THR A 51 5.02 -3.77 6.94
N TYR A 52 4.39 -3.63 5.78
CA TYR A 52 4.14 -4.75 4.88
C TYR A 52 4.34 -4.38 3.41
N LEU A 53 4.51 -5.40 2.59
CA LEU A 53 4.57 -5.28 1.13
C LEU A 53 3.24 -5.77 0.56
N GLU A 54 2.59 -4.93 -0.23
CA GLU A 54 1.37 -5.26 -0.96
C GLU A 54 1.69 -5.45 -2.45
N LEU A 55 1.45 -6.64 -2.97
CA LEU A 55 1.35 -6.88 -4.41
C LEU A 55 -0.07 -6.55 -4.82
N LEU A 56 -0.25 -5.69 -5.80
CA LEU A 56 -1.55 -5.18 -6.23
C LEU A 56 -1.77 -5.44 -7.72
N SER A 57 -2.88 -6.10 -8.06
CA SER A 57 -3.33 -6.37 -9.45
C SER A 57 -4.71 -5.77 -9.71
N GLY A 58 -4.99 -5.43 -10.97
CA GLY A 58 -6.27 -4.88 -11.41
C GLY A 58 -7.11 -5.92 -12.15
N ASP A 59 -7.83 -6.76 -11.42
CA ASP A 59 -8.57 -7.90 -12.00
C ASP A 59 -10.07 -7.62 -12.22
N GLY A 60 -10.56 -6.48 -11.78
CA GLY A 60 -11.96 -6.10 -11.88
C GLY A 60 -12.19 -4.76 -12.57
N GLN A 61 -13.37 -4.21 -12.36
CA GLN A 61 -13.72 -2.86 -12.80
C GLN A 61 -13.76 -1.93 -11.59
N GLY A 62 -13.13 -0.75 -11.72
CA GLY A 62 -13.10 0.23 -10.66
C GLY A 62 -11.91 1.19 -10.78
N PRO A 63 -11.87 2.25 -9.97
CA PRO A 63 -10.82 3.25 -10.04
C PRO A 63 -9.42 2.70 -9.69
N GLY A 64 -9.33 1.72 -8.80
CA GLY A 64 -8.07 1.05 -8.45
C GLY A 64 -7.55 0.21 -9.62
N SER A 65 -8.42 -0.56 -10.29
CA SER A 65 -8.05 -1.32 -11.48
C SER A 65 -7.58 -0.39 -12.61
N ALA A 66 -8.29 0.70 -12.85
CA ALA A 66 -7.87 1.70 -13.85
C ALA A 66 -6.49 2.30 -13.52
N PHE A 67 -6.21 2.60 -12.25
CA PHE A 67 -4.91 3.06 -11.80
C PHE A 67 -3.81 2.01 -12.05
N VAL A 68 -4.06 0.73 -11.70
CA VAL A 68 -3.12 -0.37 -11.93
C VAL A 68 -2.80 -0.52 -13.41
N HIS A 69 -3.82 -0.59 -14.28
CA HIS A 69 -3.61 -0.72 -15.72
C HIS A 69 -2.83 0.46 -16.30
N HIS A 70 -3.21 1.70 -15.94
CA HIS A 70 -2.48 2.88 -16.38
C HIS A 70 -1.01 2.84 -15.94
N THR A 71 -0.74 2.45 -14.68
CA THR A 71 0.63 2.33 -14.17
C THR A 71 1.44 1.28 -14.94
N LEU A 72 0.84 0.11 -15.20
CA LEU A 72 1.48 -0.96 -15.97
C LEU A 72 1.80 -0.56 -17.40
N GLU A 73 0.96 0.24 -18.03
CA GLU A 73 1.19 0.76 -19.38
C GLU A 73 2.33 1.80 -19.43
N GLN A 74 2.39 2.67 -18.42
CA GLN A 74 3.37 3.77 -18.40
C GLN A 74 4.75 3.35 -17.88
N ASN A 75 4.77 2.51 -16.84
CA ASN A 75 5.98 2.24 -16.06
C ASN A 75 6.36 0.75 -15.99
N GLY A 76 5.46 -0.15 -16.40
CA GLY A 76 5.62 -1.59 -16.17
C GLY A 76 5.31 -2.00 -14.72
N GLU A 77 5.71 -3.23 -14.38
CA GLU A 77 5.57 -3.77 -13.02
C GLU A 77 6.64 -3.19 -12.08
N GLY A 78 6.32 -3.05 -10.80
CA GLY A 78 7.29 -2.66 -9.79
C GLY A 78 6.74 -1.82 -8.65
N LEU A 79 7.65 -1.34 -7.81
CA LEU A 79 7.34 -0.47 -6.69
C LEU A 79 6.76 0.84 -7.21
N THR A 80 5.51 1.09 -6.87
CA THR A 80 4.71 2.21 -7.39
C THR A 80 4.34 3.20 -6.31
N GLY A 81 4.11 2.74 -5.08
CA GLY A 81 3.56 3.60 -4.05
C GLY A 81 4.06 3.33 -2.65
N ILE A 82 3.85 4.33 -1.80
CA ILE A 82 4.13 4.29 -0.36
C ILE A 82 2.90 4.80 0.39
N ALA A 83 2.38 3.99 1.30
CA ALA A 83 1.37 4.41 2.26
C ALA A 83 2.02 4.79 3.60
N PHE A 84 1.57 5.89 4.18
CA PHE A 84 2.03 6.39 5.47
C PHE A 84 0.96 6.14 6.53
N GLY A 85 1.35 5.58 7.67
CA GLY A 85 0.42 5.24 8.75
C GLY A 85 0.11 6.41 9.68
N THR A 86 -1.15 6.49 10.13
CA THR A 86 -1.59 7.38 11.21
C THR A 86 -2.60 6.68 12.12
N GLU A 87 -2.57 6.99 13.41
CA GLU A 87 -3.55 6.52 14.41
C GLU A 87 -4.74 7.48 14.56
N ASP A 88 -4.63 8.72 14.07
CA ASP A 88 -5.69 9.73 14.11
C ASP A 88 -5.73 10.52 12.79
N MET A 89 -6.55 10.04 11.88
CA MET A 89 -6.76 10.67 10.58
C MET A 89 -7.34 12.08 10.71
N ASN A 90 -8.23 12.32 11.69
CA ASN A 90 -8.84 13.63 11.87
C ASN A 90 -7.81 14.68 12.32
N HIS A 91 -6.93 14.30 13.23
CA HIS A 91 -5.83 15.16 13.64
C HIS A 91 -4.85 15.42 12.49
N THR A 92 -4.49 14.37 11.76
CA THR A 92 -3.59 14.45 10.60
C THR A 92 -4.14 15.39 9.52
N VAL A 93 -5.42 15.27 9.17
CA VAL A 93 -6.10 16.17 8.21
C VAL A 93 -6.06 17.63 8.68
N ARG A 94 -6.36 17.90 9.96
CA ARG A 94 -6.32 19.27 10.51
C ARG A 94 -4.92 19.87 10.41
N THR A 95 -3.91 19.10 10.79
CA THR A 95 -2.49 19.54 10.76
C THR A 95 -2.04 19.84 9.33
N LEU A 96 -2.33 18.96 8.39
CA LEU A 96 -1.96 19.16 6.98
C LEU A 96 -2.66 20.36 6.37
N LYS A 97 -3.97 20.54 6.60
CA LYS A 97 -4.71 21.69 6.11
C LYS A 97 -4.22 23.04 6.66
N ALA A 98 -3.62 23.04 7.85
CA ALA A 98 -3.02 24.23 8.42
C ALA A 98 -1.66 24.58 7.79
N GLN A 99 -0.95 23.61 7.25
CA GLN A 99 0.41 23.76 6.72
C GLN A 99 0.46 23.83 5.20
N VAL A 100 -0.46 23.17 4.53
CA VAL A 100 -0.44 22.98 3.07
C VAL A 100 -1.77 23.36 2.47
N GLN A 101 -1.71 24.21 1.44
CA GLN A 101 -2.89 24.51 0.62
C GLN A 101 -3.12 23.37 -0.38
N GLY A 102 -4.31 22.84 -0.44
CA GLY A 102 -4.69 21.80 -1.38
C GLY A 102 -6.04 21.16 -1.07
N ILE A 103 -6.52 20.37 -2.00
CA ILE A 103 -7.68 19.51 -1.80
C ILE A 103 -7.19 18.19 -1.24
N PHE A 104 -7.73 17.80 -0.11
CA PHE A 104 -7.43 16.51 0.54
C PHE A 104 -8.70 15.66 0.44
N GLU A 105 -8.62 14.60 -0.35
CA GLU A 105 -9.71 13.65 -0.53
C GLU A 105 -9.60 12.56 0.52
N LEU A 106 -10.58 12.52 1.41
CA LEU A 106 -10.70 11.46 2.41
C LEU A 106 -11.70 10.42 1.91
N SER A 107 -11.25 9.19 1.79
CA SER A 107 -12.08 8.05 1.41
C SER A 107 -12.09 6.97 2.49
N LYS A 108 -13.07 6.07 2.40
CA LYS A 108 -13.13 4.83 3.17
C LYS A 108 -12.88 3.68 2.22
N GLY A 109 -12.22 2.64 2.71
CA GLY A 109 -11.98 1.43 1.96
C GLY A 109 -12.20 0.20 2.82
N GLU A 110 -12.43 -0.90 2.16
CA GLU A 110 -12.47 -2.23 2.78
C GLU A 110 -11.86 -3.28 1.85
N GLY A 111 -11.27 -4.30 2.47
CA GLY A 111 -10.69 -5.44 1.80
C GLY A 111 -11.19 -6.74 2.42
N TYR A 112 -11.43 -7.72 1.56
CA TYR A 112 -11.95 -9.03 1.93
C TYR A 112 -10.88 -10.08 1.70
N ASN A 113 -10.59 -10.88 2.72
CA ASN A 113 -9.73 -12.05 2.58
C ASN A 113 -10.47 -13.15 1.79
N LEU A 114 -9.88 -13.57 0.69
CA LEU A 114 -10.49 -14.58 -0.22
C LEU A 114 -10.41 -16.00 0.34
N ILE A 115 -9.61 -16.24 1.39
CA ILE A 115 -9.43 -17.57 1.97
C ILE A 115 -10.41 -17.79 3.12
N ASN A 116 -10.54 -16.82 4.04
CA ASN A 116 -11.31 -16.98 5.28
C ASN A 116 -12.48 -15.99 5.44
N GLY A 117 -12.65 -15.06 4.48
CA GLY A 117 -13.73 -14.08 4.48
C GLY A 117 -13.58 -12.94 5.51
N SER A 118 -12.46 -12.86 6.22
CA SER A 118 -12.22 -11.73 7.13
C SER A 118 -12.17 -10.40 6.38
N VAL A 119 -12.52 -9.33 7.06
CA VAL A 119 -12.62 -7.98 6.48
C VAL A 119 -11.67 -7.05 7.22
N ARG A 120 -10.99 -6.19 6.47
CA ARG A 120 -10.23 -5.06 7.01
C ARG A 120 -10.84 -3.77 6.47
N LYS A 121 -10.89 -2.73 7.31
CA LYS A 121 -11.40 -1.42 6.93
C LYS A 121 -10.42 -0.33 7.28
N TRP A 122 -10.42 0.72 6.48
CA TRP A 122 -9.51 1.85 6.65
C TRP A 122 -10.11 3.16 6.16
N ARG A 123 -9.46 4.25 6.54
CA ARG A 123 -9.64 5.57 5.93
C ARG A 123 -8.36 5.95 5.22
N THR A 124 -8.47 6.52 4.02
CA THR A 124 -7.35 6.96 3.20
C THR A 124 -7.45 8.45 2.92
N LEU A 125 -6.34 9.15 3.06
CA LEU A 125 -6.18 10.54 2.67
C LEU A 125 -5.17 10.61 1.53
N PHE A 126 -5.66 10.85 0.31
CA PHE A 126 -4.78 11.05 -0.84
C PHE A 126 -4.07 12.39 -0.75
N LEU A 127 -2.76 12.38 -0.97
CA LEU A 127 -1.95 13.58 -0.96
C LEU A 127 -2.04 14.29 -2.31
N PRO A 128 -2.16 15.63 -2.33
CA PRO A 128 -2.14 16.38 -3.58
C PRO A 128 -0.86 16.12 -4.38
N PRO A 129 -0.93 16.04 -5.72
CA PRO A 129 0.23 15.76 -6.58
C PRO A 129 1.42 16.71 -6.38
N LYS A 130 1.17 17.94 -5.92
CA LYS A 130 2.24 18.89 -5.57
C LYS A 130 3.09 18.46 -4.38
N LEU A 131 2.54 17.66 -3.46
CA LEU A 131 3.26 17.15 -2.28
C LEU A 131 4.04 15.88 -2.60
N ASN A 132 3.49 14.99 -3.40
CA ASN A 132 4.07 13.69 -3.67
C ASN A 132 4.99 13.65 -4.91
N ARG A 133 5.05 14.75 -5.69
CA ARG A 133 5.96 14.91 -6.84
C ARG A 133 5.94 13.75 -7.84
N GLY A 134 4.76 13.13 -8.02
CA GLY A 134 4.58 11.98 -8.91
C GLY A 134 4.76 10.62 -8.25
N LEU A 135 5.18 10.56 -6.99
CA LEU A 135 5.12 9.32 -6.22
C LEU A 135 3.68 9.06 -5.80
N PHE A 136 3.13 7.91 -6.13
CA PHE A 136 1.82 7.51 -5.61
C PHE A 136 1.93 7.32 -4.10
N SER A 137 1.33 8.23 -3.34
CA SER A 137 1.37 8.17 -1.89
C SER A 137 0.12 8.71 -1.23
N PHE A 138 -0.23 8.12 -0.11
CA PHE A 138 -1.38 8.48 0.70
C PHE A 138 -1.13 8.18 2.17
N ILE A 139 -2.00 8.73 3.02
CA ILE A 139 -2.00 8.43 4.45
C ILE A 139 -3.17 7.49 4.74
N ILE A 140 -2.94 6.45 5.55
CA ILE A 140 -3.92 5.44 5.91
C ILE A 140 -4.06 5.32 7.43
N GLU A 141 -5.29 5.10 7.87
CA GLU A 141 -5.64 4.72 9.21
C GLU A 141 -6.50 3.46 9.15
N HIS A 142 -6.02 2.38 9.74
CA HIS A 142 -6.80 1.15 9.89
C HIS A 142 -7.84 1.33 10.98
N THR A 143 -9.10 1.05 10.65
CA THR A 143 -10.25 1.27 11.56
C THR A 143 -10.88 -0.02 12.05
N ASP A 144 -10.65 -1.14 11.35
CA ASP A 144 -11.21 -2.44 11.70
C ASP A 144 -10.41 -3.57 11.03
N GLY A 145 -10.28 -4.71 11.71
CA GLY A 145 -9.55 -5.88 11.25
C GLY A 145 -8.03 -5.71 11.26
N GLU A 146 -7.33 -6.82 11.47
CA GLU A 146 -5.87 -6.87 11.51
C GLU A 146 -5.32 -7.84 10.45
N LEU A 147 -4.07 -7.63 10.05
CA LEU A 147 -3.34 -8.65 9.30
C LEU A 147 -3.00 -9.80 10.24
N PRO A 148 -3.12 -11.05 9.78
CA PRO A 148 -2.63 -12.18 10.57
C PRO A 148 -1.15 -11.99 10.90
N SER A 149 -0.79 -12.28 12.15
CA SER A 149 0.60 -12.38 12.55
C SER A 149 1.20 -13.65 11.94
N GLU A 150 2.41 -13.54 11.38
CA GLU A 150 3.13 -14.72 10.95
C GLU A 150 3.68 -15.48 12.14
N PRO A 151 3.55 -16.82 12.15
CA PRO A 151 4.46 -17.63 12.94
C PRO A 151 5.87 -17.46 12.35
N LEU A 152 6.88 -17.27 13.20
CA LEU A 152 8.29 -17.27 12.83
C LEU A 152 8.64 -18.65 12.25
N VAL A 153 8.70 -18.77 10.92
CA VAL A 153 8.82 -20.07 10.24
C VAL A 153 10.26 -20.34 9.75
N ASP A 154 11.03 -19.31 9.44
CA ASP A 154 12.39 -19.48 8.94
C ASP A 154 13.28 -18.31 9.36
N GLU A 155 14.42 -18.61 10.02
CA GLU A 155 15.44 -17.61 10.37
C GLU A 155 16.08 -16.90 9.16
N LYS A 156 15.87 -17.42 7.95
CA LYS A 156 16.37 -16.85 6.69
C LYS A 156 15.35 -15.94 5.99
N ALA A 157 14.11 -15.88 6.47
CA ALA A 157 13.09 -15.02 5.88
C ALA A 157 13.41 -13.54 6.09
N VAL A 158 12.91 -12.70 5.19
CA VAL A 158 13.02 -11.23 5.35
C VAL A 158 11.99 -10.77 6.37
N TYR A 159 12.45 -10.25 7.51
CA TYR A 159 11.58 -9.82 8.61
C TYR A 159 11.33 -8.34 8.68
N ARG A 160 12.20 -7.52 8.08
CA ARG A 160 12.16 -6.09 8.30
C ARG A 160 12.53 -5.31 7.03
N LEU A 161 11.86 -4.20 6.81
CA LEU A 161 12.27 -3.18 5.87
C LEU A 161 13.23 -2.22 6.57
N ASP A 162 14.41 -2.02 5.99
CA ASP A 162 15.39 -1.07 6.52
C ASP A 162 15.14 0.34 6.01
N HIS A 163 15.09 0.51 4.68
CA HIS A 163 14.84 1.81 4.06
C HIS A 163 14.31 1.68 2.63
N VAL A 164 13.73 2.76 2.14
CA VAL A 164 13.31 2.92 0.74
C VAL A 164 14.13 4.01 0.10
N VAL A 165 14.74 3.72 -1.04
CA VAL A 165 15.53 4.69 -1.81
C VAL A 165 14.69 5.23 -2.96
N LEU A 166 14.44 6.53 -2.95
CA LEU A 166 13.76 7.24 -4.04
C LEU A 166 14.78 7.95 -4.90
N LYS A 167 14.78 7.66 -6.21
CA LYS A 167 15.61 8.37 -7.19
C LYS A 167 14.77 9.49 -7.82
N THR A 168 15.26 10.71 -7.74
CA THR A 168 14.61 11.87 -8.36
C THR A 168 15.65 12.76 -9.07
N CYS A 169 15.25 13.41 -10.15
CA CYS A 169 16.05 14.45 -10.81
C CYS A 169 15.93 15.84 -10.13
N ASN A 170 15.01 15.99 -9.16
CA ASN A 170 14.77 17.22 -8.42
C ASN A 170 14.60 16.95 -6.93
N ALA A 171 15.69 16.67 -6.24
CA ALA A 171 15.67 16.37 -4.79
C ALA A 171 15.11 17.55 -3.96
N ASN A 172 15.43 18.80 -4.33
CA ASN A 172 14.96 20.00 -3.63
C ASN A 172 13.43 20.18 -3.69
N GLY A 173 12.77 19.47 -4.59
CA GLY A 173 11.32 19.47 -4.68
C GLY A 173 10.60 18.59 -3.64
N PHE A 174 11.36 17.78 -2.88
CA PHE A 174 10.83 16.90 -1.81
C PHE A 174 11.02 17.45 -0.39
N ILE A 175 11.58 18.64 -0.25
CA ILE A 175 11.81 19.33 1.02
C ILE A 175 10.73 20.37 1.27
#